data_deaa45ddf6d719084580365ed1c798de
#
_entry.id   deaa45ddf6d719084580365ed1c798de
#
_cell.length_a   1.000
_cell.length_b   1.000
_cell.length_c   1.000
_cell.angle_alpha   90.00
_cell.angle_beta   90.00
_cell.angle_gamma   90.00
#
_symmetry.space_group_name_H-M   'P 1'
#
loop_
_entity.id
_entity.type
_entity.pdbx_description
1 polymer ?
#
loop_
_entity_poly.entity_id
_entity_poly.type
_entity_poly.pdbx_seq_one_letter_code
_entity_poly.pdbx_strand_id
1 'polypeptide(L)'
;VNQTHHEIHVLSNDGSKLIATYGERGVPGDDAYHYGSPQDVAFLPDGRILVADGLLNHRVIVYNEDMEYLGEFGSQGDAPGQFNTIHSLAVGPGGRVFVTDRSGNNGVNLYRATDDPAVFEFERSIGAPLTLPLDIIVNEDDFWITDLGPLRFINFDFYGQIKATWLVPAGLPDGYIEVHSFSVDPSGNLY
;
A
#
# COMPACT_ATOMS: atom_id res chain seq x y z
N VAL A 1 -8.50 -8.15 2.50
CA VAL A 1 -7.61 -8.27 3.66
C VAL A 1 -8.43 -8.19 4.94
N ASN A 2 -8.10 -8.99 5.94
CA ASN A 2 -8.72 -8.97 7.27
C ASN A 2 -7.65 -8.64 8.32
N GLN A 3 -7.42 -7.37 8.50
CA GLN A 3 -6.40 -6.81 9.38
C GLN A 3 -6.48 -7.33 10.83
N THR A 4 -7.70 -7.36 11.39
CA THR A 4 -7.94 -7.73 12.80
C THR A 4 -7.71 -9.21 13.09
N HIS A 5 -7.91 -10.05 12.08
CA HIS A 5 -7.76 -11.50 12.23
C HIS A 5 -6.50 -12.06 11.59
N HIS A 6 -5.63 -11.18 11.07
CA HIS A 6 -4.34 -11.56 10.46
C HIS A 6 -4.50 -12.51 9.24
N GLU A 7 -5.55 -12.27 8.43
CA GLU A 7 -5.91 -13.16 7.32
C GLU A 7 -6.05 -12.39 6.00
N ILE A 8 -5.77 -13.07 4.89
CA ILE A 8 -6.10 -12.64 3.54
C ILE A 8 -7.11 -13.64 2.97
N HIS A 9 -8.25 -13.14 2.49
CA HIS A 9 -9.30 -13.96 1.89
C HIS A 9 -9.36 -13.73 0.39
N VAL A 10 -9.35 -14.80 -0.38
CA VAL A 10 -9.59 -14.77 -1.83
C VAL A 10 -11.03 -15.18 -2.09
N LEU A 11 -11.76 -14.32 -2.75
CA LEU A 11 -13.17 -14.54 -3.11
C LEU A 11 -13.30 -14.78 -4.61
N SER A 12 -14.37 -15.44 -5.03
CA SER A 12 -14.78 -15.48 -6.43
C SER A 12 -15.13 -14.08 -6.93
N ASN A 13 -15.04 -13.83 -8.25
CA ASN A 13 -15.28 -12.52 -8.84
C ASN A 13 -16.66 -11.92 -8.52
N ASP A 14 -17.66 -12.78 -8.29
CA ASP A 14 -19.02 -12.37 -7.89
C ASP A 14 -19.19 -12.24 -6.36
N GLY A 15 -18.10 -12.48 -5.58
CA GLY A 15 -18.10 -12.42 -4.12
C GLY A 15 -18.86 -13.56 -3.43
N SER A 16 -19.43 -14.52 -4.18
CA SER A 16 -20.34 -15.54 -3.62
C SER A 16 -19.62 -16.69 -2.91
N LYS A 17 -18.33 -16.88 -3.17
CA LYS A 17 -17.56 -18.00 -2.63
C LYS A 17 -16.22 -17.54 -2.08
N LEU A 18 -15.87 -18.06 -0.91
CA LEU A 18 -14.48 -18.04 -0.41
C LEU A 18 -13.69 -19.12 -1.14
N ILE A 19 -12.65 -18.72 -1.87
CA ILE A 19 -11.78 -19.62 -2.63
C ILE A 19 -10.63 -20.09 -1.75
N ALA A 20 -9.96 -19.16 -1.05
CA ALA A 20 -8.83 -19.46 -0.19
C ALA A 20 -8.74 -18.49 0.98
N THR A 21 -8.08 -18.92 2.03
CA THR A 21 -7.68 -18.10 3.18
C THR A 21 -6.19 -18.33 3.44
N TYR A 22 -5.44 -17.27 3.59
CA TYR A 22 -4.04 -17.26 3.97
C TYR A 22 -3.87 -16.56 5.31
N GLY A 23 -2.96 -17.05 6.15
CA GLY A 23 -2.86 -16.70 7.56
C GLY A 23 -3.69 -17.63 8.44
N GLU A 24 -3.53 -17.51 9.74
CA GLU A 24 -4.30 -18.24 10.75
C GLU A 24 -5.12 -17.25 11.59
N ARG A 25 -6.43 -17.52 11.70
CA ARG A 25 -7.38 -16.62 12.33
C ARG A 25 -7.03 -16.27 13.77
N GLY A 26 -6.70 -15.00 13.99
CA GLY A 26 -6.35 -14.48 15.31
C GLY A 26 -4.96 -14.85 15.81
N VAL A 27 -4.12 -15.42 14.94
CA VAL A 27 -2.74 -15.78 15.24
C VAL A 27 -1.80 -14.85 14.47
N PRO A 28 -1.28 -13.78 15.09
CA PRO A 28 -0.25 -12.95 14.45
C PRO A 28 1.08 -13.70 14.38
N GLY A 29 1.87 -13.40 13.36
CA GLY A 29 3.23 -13.93 13.22
C GLY A 29 4.02 -13.16 12.18
N ASP A 30 5.30 -13.45 12.09
CA ASP A 30 6.27 -12.79 11.20
C ASP A 30 7.01 -13.76 10.27
N ASP A 31 6.51 -14.98 10.15
CA ASP A 31 7.03 -15.97 9.19
C ASP A 31 6.42 -15.80 7.78
N ALA A 32 6.71 -16.74 6.90
CA ALA A 32 6.27 -16.70 5.50
C ALA A 32 4.75 -16.79 5.29
N TYR A 33 4.00 -17.25 6.28
CA TYR A 33 2.58 -17.59 6.14
C TYR A 33 1.68 -17.03 7.25
N HIS A 34 2.24 -16.34 8.22
CA HIS A 34 1.51 -15.58 9.23
C HIS A 34 1.75 -14.07 9.06
N TYR A 35 0.74 -13.30 9.35
CA TYR A 35 0.74 -11.85 9.16
C TYR A 35 0.63 -11.11 10.49
N GLY A 36 1.29 -9.98 10.56
CA GLY A 36 1.18 -9.04 11.68
C GLY A 36 0.21 -7.89 11.41
N SER A 37 -1.04 -8.18 11.08
CA SER A 37 -2.03 -7.16 10.68
C SER A 37 -1.81 -6.64 9.25
N PRO A 38 -2.08 -7.47 8.24
CA PRO A 38 -1.91 -7.11 6.85
C PRO A 38 -2.89 -5.98 6.47
N GLN A 39 -2.42 -5.04 5.63
CA GLN A 39 -3.15 -3.83 5.29
C GLN A 39 -3.66 -3.86 3.85
N ASP A 40 -2.84 -4.31 2.92
CA ASP A 40 -3.13 -4.21 1.49
C ASP A 40 -2.48 -5.32 0.68
N VAL A 41 -2.98 -5.53 -0.54
CA VAL A 41 -2.47 -6.52 -1.50
C VAL A 41 -2.42 -5.88 -2.89
N ALA A 42 -1.29 -6.01 -3.59
CA ALA A 42 -1.20 -5.63 -4.99
C ALA A 42 -0.59 -6.73 -5.86
N PHE A 43 -0.80 -6.62 -7.16
CA PHE A 43 -0.37 -7.60 -8.13
C PHE A 43 0.62 -6.97 -9.11
N LEU A 44 1.74 -7.64 -9.32
CA LEU A 44 2.72 -7.27 -10.33
C LEU A 44 2.27 -7.78 -11.72
N PRO A 45 2.72 -7.13 -12.80
CA PRO A 45 2.36 -7.57 -14.16
C PRO A 45 2.82 -8.99 -14.52
N ASP A 46 3.79 -9.52 -13.81
CA ASP A 46 4.31 -10.89 -13.99
C ASP A 46 3.60 -11.95 -13.14
N GLY A 47 2.53 -11.57 -12.43
CA GLY A 47 1.71 -12.46 -11.61
C GLY A 47 2.11 -12.54 -10.15
N ARG A 48 3.26 -11.99 -9.75
CA ARG A 48 3.64 -11.95 -8.32
C ARG A 48 2.65 -11.12 -7.50
N ILE A 49 2.51 -11.52 -6.25
CA ILE A 49 1.58 -10.92 -5.29
C ILE A 49 2.39 -10.26 -4.18
N LEU A 50 2.09 -9.01 -3.89
CA LEU A 50 2.69 -8.24 -2.82
C LEU A 50 1.67 -8.08 -1.69
N VAL A 51 2.10 -8.33 -0.46
CA VAL A 51 1.28 -8.15 0.74
C VAL A 51 1.94 -7.14 1.66
N ALA A 52 1.24 -6.03 1.91
CA ALA A 52 1.62 -5.05 2.93
C ALA A 52 1.33 -5.60 4.32
N ASP A 53 2.30 -6.19 4.97
CA ASP A 53 2.20 -6.71 6.34
C ASP A 53 2.71 -5.64 7.32
N GLY A 54 1.93 -4.57 7.46
CA GLY A 54 2.43 -3.25 7.79
C GLY A 54 2.33 -2.81 9.23
N LEU A 55 1.30 -3.18 10.01
CA LEU A 55 1.12 -2.60 11.35
C LEU A 55 2.04 -3.17 12.42
N LEU A 56 2.33 -4.46 12.36
CA LEU A 56 3.16 -5.12 13.37
C LEU A 56 4.51 -5.56 12.83
N ASN A 57 4.57 -5.94 11.53
CA ASN A 57 5.78 -6.53 10.95
C ASN A 57 6.58 -5.57 10.08
N HIS A 58 6.03 -4.42 9.66
CA HIS A 58 6.73 -3.35 8.94
C HIS A 58 7.44 -3.83 7.67
N ARG A 59 6.83 -4.77 6.93
CA ARG A 59 7.38 -5.42 5.75
C ARG A 59 6.37 -5.54 4.62
N VAL A 60 6.88 -5.71 3.40
CA VAL A 60 6.12 -6.17 2.25
C VAL A 60 6.59 -7.57 1.89
N ILE A 61 5.68 -8.53 1.87
CA ILE A 61 5.97 -9.92 1.51
C ILE A 61 5.72 -10.10 0.01
N VAL A 62 6.58 -10.89 -0.63
CA VAL A 62 6.51 -11.22 -2.05
C VAL A 62 6.17 -12.70 -2.20
N TYR A 63 5.08 -12.98 -2.91
CA TYR A 63 4.67 -14.33 -3.28
C TYR A 63 4.64 -14.50 -4.81
N ASN A 64 4.71 -15.74 -5.28
CA ASN A 64 4.37 -16.09 -6.65
C ASN A 64 2.82 -16.12 -6.83
N GLU A 65 2.35 -16.43 -8.04
CA GLU A 65 0.91 -16.53 -8.37
C GLU A 65 0.16 -17.61 -7.58
N ASP A 66 0.85 -18.63 -7.08
CA ASP A 66 0.33 -19.72 -6.27
C ASP A 66 0.41 -19.45 -4.75
N MET A 67 0.76 -18.22 -4.35
CA MET A 67 0.98 -17.81 -2.95
C MET A 67 2.11 -18.56 -2.26
N GLU A 68 3.13 -19.01 -3.00
CA GLU A 68 4.37 -19.51 -2.42
C GLU A 68 5.30 -18.34 -2.13
N TYR A 69 5.88 -18.33 -0.94
CA TYR A 69 6.78 -17.28 -0.48
C TYR A 69 8.06 -17.21 -1.32
N LEU A 70 8.39 -16.04 -1.82
CA LEU A 70 9.63 -15.77 -2.54
C LEU A 70 10.62 -14.98 -1.70
N GLY A 71 10.14 -13.97 -0.96
CA GLY A 71 10.97 -13.10 -0.14
C GLY A 71 10.17 -11.98 0.49
N GLU A 72 10.87 -11.03 1.08
CA GLU A 72 10.27 -9.83 1.68
C GLU A 72 11.24 -8.66 1.63
N PHE A 73 10.72 -7.44 1.78
CA PHE A 73 11.51 -6.24 1.92
C PHE A 73 10.89 -5.28 2.92
N GLY A 74 11.73 -4.38 3.44
CA GLY A 74 11.36 -3.48 4.52
C GLY A 74 11.71 -4.03 5.89
N SER A 75 11.70 -3.16 6.88
CA SER A 75 11.89 -3.46 8.30
C SER A 75 11.47 -2.24 9.11
N GLN A 76 11.29 -2.37 10.41
CA GLN A 76 10.96 -1.25 11.27
C GLN A 76 12.05 -0.19 11.32
N GLY A 77 11.69 1.09 11.15
CA GLY A 77 12.59 2.22 11.34
C GLY A 77 12.32 3.40 10.40
N ASP A 78 13.20 4.42 10.49
CA ASP A 78 13.12 5.67 9.73
C ASP A 78 14.22 5.79 8.66
N ALA A 79 15.07 4.79 8.49
CA ALA A 79 16.11 4.81 7.47
C ALA A 79 15.50 4.54 6.06
N PRO A 80 16.21 4.90 4.99
CA PRO A 80 15.79 4.57 3.64
C PRO A 80 15.45 3.09 3.48
N GLY A 81 14.23 2.80 2.98
CA GLY A 81 13.74 1.44 2.82
C GLY A 81 13.16 0.80 4.08
N GLN A 82 13.07 1.53 5.18
CA GLN A 82 12.38 1.10 6.40
C GLN A 82 10.98 1.73 6.49
N PHE A 83 10.14 1.17 7.34
CA PHE A 83 8.77 1.58 7.58
C PHE A 83 8.43 1.62 9.07
N ASN A 84 7.53 2.53 9.45
CA ASN A 84 6.92 2.50 10.76
C ASN A 84 5.48 1.97 10.71
N THR A 85 4.71 2.35 9.69
CA THR A 85 3.35 1.83 9.52
C THR A 85 2.99 1.82 8.04
N ILE A 86 3.19 0.71 7.37
CA ILE A 86 2.69 0.54 6.00
C ILE A 86 1.16 0.53 6.04
N HIS A 87 0.53 1.30 5.16
CA HIS A 87 -0.93 1.34 5.07
C HIS A 87 -1.46 0.85 3.73
N SER A 88 -0.88 1.29 2.63
CA SER A 88 -1.29 0.86 1.30
C SER A 88 -0.08 0.68 0.40
N LEU A 89 -0.26 -0.10 -0.66
CA LEU A 89 0.74 -0.29 -1.70
C LEU A 89 0.08 -0.32 -3.09
N ALA A 90 0.80 0.18 -4.07
CA ALA A 90 0.36 0.16 -5.46
C ALA A 90 1.51 -0.19 -6.40
N VAL A 91 1.17 -0.79 -7.54
CA VAL A 91 2.13 -1.12 -8.59
C VAL A 91 1.92 -0.17 -9.75
N GLY A 92 2.99 0.52 -10.12
CA GLY A 92 3.02 1.46 -11.23
C GLY A 92 3.75 0.91 -12.46
N PRO A 93 3.98 1.78 -13.45
CA PRO A 93 4.65 1.41 -14.69
C PRO A 93 6.02 0.76 -14.46
N GLY A 94 6.29 -0.28 -15.25
CA GLY A 94 7.54 -1.04 -15.16
C GLY A 94 7.66 -1.92 -13.90
N GLY A 95 6.55 -2.18 -13.19
CA GLY A 95 6.57 -2.98 -11.97
C GLY A 95 7.17 -2.25 -10.76
N ARG A 96 7.25 -0.91 -10.81
CA ARG A 96 7.66 -0.08 -9.66
C ARG A 96 6.60 -0.16 -8.57
N VAL A 97 7.03 -0.37 -7.34
CA VAL A 97 6.16 -0.49 -6.17
C VAL A 97 6.21 0.78 -5.34
N PHE A 98 5.04 1.29 -5.00
CA PHE A 98 4.82 2.47 -4.18
C PHE A 98 4.18 2.01 -2.87
N VAL A 99 4.78 2.34 -1.75
CA VAL A 99 4.33 1.92 -0.41
C VAL A 99 4.15 3.14 0.47
N THR A 100 2.94 3.35 0.99
CA THR A 100 2.69 4.45 1.93
C THR A 100 3.15 4.06 3.33
N ASP A 101 3.94 4.95 3.96
CA ASP A 101 4.31 4.87 5.37
C ASP A 101 3.67 6.04 6.11
N ARG A 102 2.61 5.77 6.87
CA ARG A 102 1.82 6.80 7.53
C ARG A 102 2.37 7.28 8.87
N SER A 103 3.43 6.65 9.38
CA SER A 103 4.11 7.03 10.64
C SER A 103 5.60 7.19 10.38
N GLY A 104 6.31 7.88 11.24
CA GLY A 104 7.74 8.12 11.05
C GLY A 104 7.99 9.11 9.90
N ASN A 105 8.45 8.65 8.78
CA ASN A 105 8.78 9.49 7.62
C ASN A 105 7.57 10.11 6.90
N ASN A 106 6.35 9.64 7.18
CA ASN A 106 5.10 10.13 6.59
C ASN A 106 5.20 10.34 5.07
N GLY A 107 5.50 9.28 4.35
CA GLY A 107 5.80 9.39 2.94
C GLY A 107 5.38 8.19 2.10
N VAL A 108 5.88 8.18 0.88
CA VAL A 108 5.78 7.07 -0.05
C VAL A 108 7.18 6.57 -0.36
N ASN A 109 7.45 5.33 -0.06
CA ASN A 109 8.68 4.65 -0.42
C ASN A 109 8.52 3.95 -1.77
N LEU A 110 9.45 4.19 -2.68
CA LEU A 110 9.48 3.62 -4.02
C LEU A 110 10.52 2.52 -4.09
N TYR A 111 10.11 1.41 -4.69
CA TYR A 111 10.96 0.25 -4.94
C TYR A 111 10.85 -0.19 -6.39
N ARG A 112 11.89 -0.82 -6.88
CA ARG A 112 11.88 -1.49 -8.18
C ARG A 112 12.18 -2.98 -8.03
N ALA A 113 11.54 -3.79 -8.86
CA ALA A 113 11.90 -5.20 -9.00
C ALA A 113 13.29 -5.34 -9.60
N THR A 114 13.98 -6.40 -9.25
CA THR A 114 15.26 -6.79 -9.85
C THR A 114 15.09 -8.05 -10.71
N ASP A 115 16.20 -8.56 -11.28
CA ASP A 115 16.19 -9.84 -12.01
C ASP A 115 15.93 -11.04 -11.09
N ASP A 116 16.17 -10.89 -9.78
CA ASP A 116 15.78 -11.86 -8.77
C ASP A 116 14.33 -11.58 -8.35
N PRO A 117 13.38 -12.51 -8.55
CA PRO A 117 11.98 -12.28 -8.26
C PRO A 117 11.67 -12.01 -6.77
N ALA A 118 12.57 -12.40 -5.88
CA ALA A 118 12.45 -12.19 -4.43
C ALA A 118 12.92 -10.80 -3.99
N VAL A 119 13.71 -10.09 -4.83
CA VAL A 119 14.46 -8.90 -4.43
C VAL A 119 13.87 -7.63 -5.02
N PHE A 120 13.58 -6.68 -4.13
CA PHE A 120 13.18 -5.32 -4.47
C PHE A 120 14.21 -4.33 -3.93
N GLU A 121 14.66 -3.45 -4.79
CA GLU A 121 15.60 -2.39 -4.41
C GLU A 121 14.87 -1.09 -4.11
N PHE A 122 15.19 -0.50 -2.96
CA PHE A 122 14.71 0.84 -2.62
C PHE A 122 15.29 1.87 -3.58
N GLU A 123 14.43 2.71 -4.15
CA GLU A 123 14.85 3.80 -5.03
C GLU A 123 14.95 5.12 -4.27
N ARG A 124 13.88 5.51 -3.59
CA ARG A 124 13.77 6.78 -2.85
C ARG A 124 12.47 6.86 -2.06
N SER A 125 12.38 7.88 -1.21
CA SER A 125 11.14 8.29 -0.56
C SER A 125 10.64 9.64 -1.10
N ILE A 126 9.32 9.81 -1.14
CA ILE A 126 8.62 11.06 -1.40
C ILE A 126 7.86 11.37 -0.11
N GLY A 127 8.35 12.29 0.71
CA GLY A 127 7.83 12.51 2.06
C GLY A 127 7.12 13.85 2.28
N ALA A 128 7.69 14.93 1.82
CA ALA A 128 7.09 16.26 2.03
C ALA A 128 6.16 16.63 0.86
N PRO A 129 5.00 17.19 1.12
CA PRO A 129 4.47 17.68 2.40
C PRO A 129 3.42 16.77 3.06
N LEU A 130 3.56 15.44 3.00
CA LEU A 130 2.60 14.51 3.56
C LEU A 130 2.64 14.51 5.10
N THR A 131 1.49 14.32 5.73
CA THR A 131 1.34 14.31 7.18
C THR A 131 0.89 12.96 7.71
N LEU A 132 -0.09 12.34 7.06
CA LEU A 132 -0.61 11.04 7.41
C LEU A 132 -1.14 10.35 6.14
N PRO A 133 -0.24 9.90 5.23
CA PRO A 133 -0.65 9.27 4.00
C PRO A 133 -1.31 7.91 4.26
N LEU A 134 -2.44 7.66 3.62
CA LEU A 134 -3.16 6.40 3.75
C LEU A 134 -3.14 5.61 2.44
N ASP A 135 -4.06 5.94 1.55
CA ASP A 135 -4.29 5.20 0.32
C ASP A 135 -3.53 5.82 -0.86
N ILE A 136 -3.15 4.98 -1.82
CA ILE A 136 -2.40 5.39 -2.99
C ILE A 136 -2.95 4.75 -4.26
N ILE A 137 -3.14 5.55 -5.30
CA ILE A 137 -3.45 5.10 -6.65
C ILE A 137 -2.39 5.61 -7.61
N VAL A 138 -1.79 4.70 -8.38
CA VAL A 138 -0.75 5.02 -9.37
C VAL A 138 -1.33 4.92 -10.77
N ASN A 139 -1.13 5.97 -11.56
CA ASN A 139 -1.46 6.06 -12.99
C ASN A 139 -0.20 5.86 -13.85
N GLU A 140 -0.30 6.12 -15.18
CA GLU A 140 0.84 6.01 -16.08
C GLU A 140 1.96 7.04 -15.81
N ASP A 141 1.60 8.28 -15.43
CA ASP A 141 2.54 9.40 -15.30
C ASP A 141 2.56 10.05 -13.91
N ASP A 142 1.68 9.63 -13.01
CA ASP A 142 1.50 10.24 -11.70
C ASP A 142 0.85 9.30 -10.69
N PHE A 143 0.72 9.77 -9.46
CA PHE A 143 0.00 9.05 -8.43
C PHE A 143 -0.76 10.00 -7.50
N TRP A 144 -1.87 9.50 -6.99
CA TRP A 144 -2.70 10.19 -6.01
C TRP A 144 -2.56 9.56 -4.64
N ILE A 145 -2.61 10.39 -3.61
CA ILE A 145 -2.57 9.98 -2.20
C ILE A 145 -3.68 10.66 -1.43
N THR A 146 -4.32 9.93 -0.51
CA THR A 146 -5.08 10.52 0.58
C THR A 146 -4.16 10.87 1.74
N ASP A 147 -4.25 12.09 2.25
CA ASP A 147 -3.47 12.58 3.38
C ASP A 147 -4.40 13.13 4.45
N LEU A 148 -4.46 12.48 5.61
CA LEU A 148 -5.41 12.81 6.69
C LEU A 148 -5.02 14.02 7.53
N GLY A 149 -3.80 14.48 7.48
CA GLY A 149 -3.36 15.59 8.33
C GLY A 149 -4.20 16.84 8.13
N PRO A 150 -4.19 17.46 6.95
CA PRO A 150 -5.25 18.33 6.46
C PRO A 150 -6.10 17.55 5.46
N LEU A 151 -7.02 16.74 5.83
CA LEU A 151 -7.87 15.90 4.97
C LEU A 151 -7.91 16.33 3.49
N ARG A 152 -7.09 15.71 2.66
CA ARG A 152 -6.86 16.12 1.27
C ARG A 152 -6.44 14.97 0.38
N PHE A 153 -6.61 15.17 -0.92
CA PHE A 153 -5.99 14.37 -1.97
C PHE A 153 -4.85 15.17 -2.59
N ILE A 154 -3.73 14.52 -2.83
CA ILE A 154 -2.58 15.14 -3.48
C ILE A 154 -2.17 14.27 -4.65
N ASN A 155 -1.99 14.90 -5.81
CA ASN A 155 -1.42 14.29 -7.00
C ASN A 155 0.04 14.69 -7.13
N PHE A 156 0.91 13.70 -7.27
CA PHE A 156 2.35 13.88 -7.49
C PHE A 156 2.76 13.30 -8.83
N ASP A 157 3.76 13.90 -9.46
CA ASP A 157 4.54 13.19 -10.45
C ASP A 157 5.50 12.18 -9.79
N PHE A 158 6.13 11.32 -10.59
CA PHE A 158 7.07 10.32 -10.06
C PHE A 158 8.38 10.90 -9.51
N TYR A 159 8.60 12.20 -9.64
CA TYR A 159 9.74 12.91 -9.03
C TYR A 159 9.40 13.54 -7.68
N GLY A 160 8.13 13.48 -7.27
CA GLY A 160 7.65 14.03 -6.01
C GLY A 160 7.22 15.48 -6.09
N GLN A 161 7.01 16.01 -7.31
CA GLN A 161 6.44 17.34 -7.48
C GLN A 161 4.92 17.27 -7.44
N ILE A 162 4.31 18.19 -6.70
CA ILE A 162 2.86 18.28 -6.61
C ILE A 162 2.32 18.84 -7.93
N LYS A 163 1.44 18.06 -8.57
CA LYS A 163 0.66 18.46 -9.75
C LYS A 163 -0.66 19.11 -9.36
N ALA A 164 -1.32 18.56 -8.33
CA ALA A 164 -2.59 19.06 -7.84
C ALA A 164 -2.79 18.75 -6.36
N THR A 165 -3.60 19.56 -5.69
CA THR A 165 -4.08 19.31 -4.33
C THR A 165 -5.55 19.66 -4.27
N TRP A 166 -6.36 18.75 -3.73
CA TRP A 166 -7.76 18.99 -3.46
C TRP A 166 -8.03 18.80 -1.97
N LEU A 167 -8.47 19.87 -1.31
CA LEU A 167 -8.87 19.84 0.09
C LEU A 167 -10.31 19.36 0.20
N VAL A 168 -10.56 18.42 1.08
CA VAL A 168 -11.94 18.01 1.40
C VAL A 168 -12.64 19.19 2.05
N PRO A 169 -13.80 19.66 1.52
CA PRO A 169 -14.48 20.83 2.07
C PRO A 169 -14.86 20.65 3.54
N ALA A 170 -14.64 21.69 4.35
CA ALA A 170 -15.16 21.73 5.70
C ALA A 170 -16.70 21.73 5.67
N GLY A 171 -17.33 20.98 6.59
CA GLY A 171 -18.79 20.92 6.70
C GLY A 171 -19.44 19.71 6.06
N LEU A 172 -18.67 18.67 5.78
CA LEU A 172 -19.26 17.35 5.58
C LEU A 172 -20.04 16.94 6.83
N PRO A 173 -21.14 16.16 6.69
CA PRO A 173 -21.92 15.72 7.84
C PRO A 173 -21.06 15.12 8.95
N ASP A 174 -21.42 15.38 10.21
CA ASP A 174 -20.74 14.86 11.38
C ASP A 174 -20.50 13.34 11.24
N GLY A 175 -19.24 12.91 11.38
CA GLY A 175 -18.82 11.51 11.26
C GLY A 175 -17.94 11.20 10.06
N TYR A 176 -17.76 12.11 9.10
CA TYR A 176 -16.79 11.97 8.02
C TYR A 176 -15.44 12.54 8.44
N ILE A 177 -14.65 11.76 9.15
CA ILE A 177 -13.33 12.18 9.64
C ILE A 177 -12.16 11.59 8.84
N GLU A 178 -12.43 10.62 7.96
CA GLU A 178 -11.37 9.96 7.18
C GLU A 178 -11.82 9.72 5.74
N VAL A 179 -10.96 10.03 4.78
CA VAL A 179 -10.99 9.44 3.44
C VAL A 179 -10.03 8.27 3.45
N HIS A 180 -10.56 7.10 3.74
CA HIS A 180 -9.75 5.90 3.97
C HIS A 180 -9.35 5.21 2.67
N SER A 181 -10.18 5.32 1.64
CA SER A 181 -9.94 4.77 0.32
C SER A 181 -10.63 5.63 -0.74
N PHE A 182 -10.17 5.59 -1.96
CA PHE A 182 -10.72 6.35 -3.07
C PHE A 182 -10.50 5.61 -4.41
N SER A 183 -11.09 6.13 -5.46
CA SER A 183 -10.89 5.66 -6.83
C SER A 183 -10.70 6.84 -7.77
N VAL A 184 -10.00 6.61 -8.86
CA VAL A 184 -9.80 7.60 -9.92
C VAL A 184 -10.32 7.00 -11.24
N ASP A 185 -11.23 7.71 -11.91
CA ASP A 185 -11.72 7.27 -13.22
C ASP A 185 -10.72 7.62 -14.34
N PRO A 186 -10.88 7.08 -15.57
CA PRO A 186 -9.99 7.39 -16.68
C PRO A 186 -9.97 8.87 -17.10
N SER A 187 -10.93 9.67 -16.64
CA SER A 187 -10.99 11.12 -16.87
C SER A 187 -10.30 11.92 -15.77
N GLY A 188 -9.81 11.25 -14.71
CA GLY A 188 -9.13 11.85 -13.57
C GLY A 188 -10.08 12.35 -12.47
N ASN A 189 -11.37 11.98 -12.48
CA ASN A 189 -12.26 12.31 -11.38
C ASN A 189 -12.03 11.39 -10.18
N LEU A 190 -12.09 11.98 -8.98
CA LEU A 190 -11.95 11.28 -7.70
C LEU A 190 -13.33 10.86 -7.15
N TYR A 191 -13.41 9.63 -6.61
CA TYR A 191 -14.62 9.07 -6.01
C TYR A 191 -14.32 8.53 -4.61
#